data_3d464ab8d63a7abb222c7a05a810bc35
#
_entry.id   3d464ab8d63a7abb222c7a05a810bc35
#
_cell.length_a   1.000
_cell.length_b   1.000
_cell.length_c   1.000
_cell.angle_alpha   90.00
_cell.angle_beta   90.00
_cell.angle_gamma   90.00
#
_symmetry.space_group_name_H-M   'P 1'
#
loop_
_entity.id
_entity.type
_entity.pdbx_description
1 polymer ?
#
loop_
_entity_poly.entity_id
_entity_poly.type
_entity_poly.pdbx_seq_one_letter_code
_entity_poly.pdbx_strand_id
1 'polypeptide(L)'
;MLCSTDSFRVGVQTPAAVPRVGARPLFLRKDLIVTALQTDIERRLAQSEPDVEVLLAEVLGGRCLRVYIDHPDGVTLALCERITGLLSSERERYSLEVSSPGSERPLTKPAHFRRFVGRRARVRTRHPRAVGQLPGQRPGGARPVRSFTGELVGASEEEVTLAADGGIIAIPYSEIRRSNLVEE
;
A
#
# COMPACT_ATOMS: atom_id res chain seq x y z
N MET A 1 -32.41 19.10 75.18
CA MET A 1 -32.45 17.79 74.46
C MET A 1 -32.40 18.08 72.98
N LEU A 2 -31.27 17.86 72.39
CA LEU A 2 -30.94 18.27 71.06
C LEU A 2 -31.10 17.06 70.14
N CYS A 3 -31.92 17.18 69.12
CA CYS A 3 -32.10 16.16 68.08
C CYS A 3 -31.33 16.61 66.84
N SER A 4 -30.23 15.96 66.51
CA SER A 4 -29.43 16.19 65.32
C SER A 4 -30.08 15.46 64.16
N THR A 5 -30.41 16.16 63.11
CA THR A 5 -30.82 15.62 61.82
C THR A 5 -29.60 15.51 60.92
N ASP A 6 -29.19 14.31 60.66
CA ASP A 6 -28.08 13.99 59.76
C ASP A 6 -28.60 13.92 58.31
N SER A 7 -28.15 14.85 57.48
CA SER A 7 -28.56 14.95 56.08
C SER A 7 -27.63 14.09 55.22
N PHE A 8 -28.14 12.95 54.81
CA PHE A 8 -27.48 12.04 53.86
C PHE A 8 -27.51 12.65 52.44
N ARG A 9 -26.38 13.22 51.99
CA ARG A 9 -26.19 13.65 50.61
C ARG A 9 -25.88 12.43 49.74
N VAL A 10 -26.86 11.99 48.96
CA VAL A 10 -26.67 11.03 47.87
C VAL A 10 -25.91 11.74 46.76
N GLY A 11 -24.64 11.33 46.58
CA GLY A 11 -23.83 11.77 45.47
C GLY A 11 -24.31 11.13 44.15
N VAL A 12 -24.86 11.98 43.29
CA VAL A 12 -25.19 11.59 41.92
C VAL A 12 -23.86 11.43 41.16
N GLN A 13 -23.44 10.18 40.93
CA GLN A 13 -22.32 9.87 40.04
C GLN A 13 -22.77 10.11 38.61
N THR A 14 -22.16 11.09 37.97
CA THR A 14 -22.28 11.35 36.54
C THR A 14 -21.69 10.15 35.79
N PRO A 15 -22.42 9.52 34.87
CA PRO A 15 -21.84 8.41 34.10
C PRO A 15 -20.69 8.93 33.22
N ALA A 16 -19.56 8.25 33.30
CA ALA A 16 -18.37 8.51 32.50
C ALA A 16 -18.72 8.61 31.02
N ALA A 17 -18.26 9.67 30.37
CA ALA A 17 -18.47 9.91 28.95
C ALA A 17 -17.90 8.73 28.15
N VAL A 18 -18.77 8.04 27.43
CA VAL A 18 -18.40 7.01 26.46
C VAL A 18 -17.52 7.67 25.40
N PRO A 19 -16.31 7.18 25.11
CA PRO A 19 -15.48 7.77 24.09
C PRO A 19 -16.22 7.65 22.75
N ARG A 20 -16.52 8.79 22.14
CA ARG A 20 -17.03 8.84 20.76
C ARG A 20 -15.99 8.17 19.88
N VAL A 21 -16.30 6.97 19.40
CA VAL A 21 -15.55 6.31 18.34
C VAL A 21 -15.56 7.26 17.14
N GLY A 22 -14.44 7.97 16.95
CA GLY A 22 -14.26 8.92 15.87
C GLY A 22 -14.52 8.19 14.56
N ALA A 23 -15.39 8.77 13.72
CA ALA A 23 -15.63 8.27 12.37
C ALA A 23 -14.28 8.16 11.67
N ARG A 24 -13.85 6.91 11.35
CA ARG A 24 -12.61 6.67 10.61
C ARG A 24 -12.68 7.44 9.30
N PRO A 25 -11.64 8.22 8.95
CA PRO A 25 -11.66 9.03 7.75
C PRO A 25 -11.96 8.16 6.51
N LEU A 26 -12.73 8.69 5.59
CA LEU A 26 -13.23 8.01 4.39
C LEU A 26 -12.09 7.37 3.56
N PHE A 27 -10.90 7.92 3.64
CA PHE A 27 -9.68 7.43 2.98
C PHE A 27 -9.22 6.05 3.49
N LEU A 28 -9.32 5.78 4.79
CA LEU A 28 -9.00 4.46 5.36
C LEU A 28 -9.96 3.36 4.88
N ARG A 29 -11.22 3.70 4.61
CA ARG A 29 -12.20 2.74 4.09
C ARG A 29 -11.87 2.30 2.65
N LYS A 30 -11.40 3.23 1.82
CA LYS A 30 -11.07 2.93 0.43
C LYS A 30 -9.86 2.00 0.33
N ASP A 31 -8.81 2.27 1.09
CA ASP A 31 -7.61 1.43 1.12
C ASP A 31 -7.92 0.02 1.64
N LEU A 32 -8.77 -0.12 2.66
CA LEU A 32 -9.20 -1.42 3.19
C LEU A 32 -10.03 -2.22 2.17
N ILE A 33 -10.92 -1.57 1.43
CA ILE A 33 -11.75 -2.23 0.41
C ILE A 33 -10.86 -2.73 -0.74
N VAL A 34 -9.91 -1.93 -1.20
CA VAL A 34 -8.98 -2.31 -2.28
C VAL A 34 -8.10 -3.48 -1.83
N THR A 35 -7.59 -3.45 -0.60
CA THR A 35 -6.78 -4.55 -0.05
C THR A 35 -7.58 -5.85 0.07
N ALA A 36 -8.83 -5.79 0.56
CA ALA A 36 -9.71 -6.95 0.67
C ALA A 36 -10.05 -7.53 -0.72
N LEU A 37 -10.33 -6.66 -1.69
CA LEU A 37 -10.62 -7.06 -3.07
C LEU A 37 -9.40 -7.71 -3.72
N GLN A 38 -8.21 -7.16 -3.54
CA GLN A 38 -6.98 -7.75 -4.05
C GLN A 38 -6.74 -9.14 -3.45
N THR A 39 -6.90 -9.30 -2.15
CA THR A 39 -6.74 -10.60 -1.47
C THR A 39 -7.75 -11.63 -1.97
N ASP A 40 -8.99 -11.22 -2.25
CA ASP A 40 -10.00 -12.12 -2.80
C ASP A 40 -9.65 -12.55 -4.23
N ILE A 41 -9.22 -11.64 -5.07
CA ILE A 41 -8.74 -11.91 -6.43
C ILE A 41 -7.54 -12.87 -6.39
N GLU A 42 -6.53 -12.59 -5.55
CA GLU A 42 -5.35 -13.45 -5.37
C GLU A 42 -5.76 -14.89 -4.99
N ARG A 43 -6.70 -15.05 -4.07
CA ARG A 43 -7.21 -16.36 -3.63
C ARG A 43 -7.92 -17.12 -4.75
N ARG A 44 -8.75 -16.45 -5.54
CA ARG A 44 -9.47 -17.07 -6.67
C ARG A 44 -8.50 -17.50 -7.75
N LEU A 45 -7.55 -16.65 -8.10
CA LEU A 45 -6.57 -16.95 -9.14
C LEU A 45 -5.61 -18.05 -8.73
N ALA A 46 -5.19 -18.10 -7.45
CA ALA A 46 -4.34 -19.17 -6.94
C ALA A 46 -4.94 -20.58 -7.07
N GLN A 47 -6.27 -20.70 -7.19
CA GLN A 47 -6.94 -21.98 -7.38
C GLN A 47 -7.01 -22.41 -8.85
N SER A 48 -7.10 -21.47 -9.78
CA SER A 48 -7.36 -21.74 -11.19
C SER A 48 -6.12 -21.51 -12.08
N GLU A 49 -5.28 -20.56 -11.72
CA GLU A 49 -4.06 -20.16 -12.43
C GLU A 49 -2.95 -19.91 -11.40
N PRO A 50 -2.37 -20.97 -10.82
CA PRO A 50 -1.42 -20.86 -9.69
C PRO A 50 -0.11 -20.15 -10.06
N ASP A 51 0.27 -20.14 -11.33
CA ASP A 51 1.47 -19.48 -11.83
C ASP A 51 1.28 -17.98 -12.06
N VAL A 52 0.04 -17.48 -11.94
CA VAL A 52 -0.27 -16.07 -12.10
C VAL A 52 -0.07 -15.32 -10.79
N GLU A 53 0.78 -14.32 -10.79
CA GLU A 53 0.96 -13.40 -9.68
C GLU A 53 0.11 -12.13 -9.88
N VAL A 54 -0.78 -11.81 -8.93
CA VAL A 54 -1.46 -10.51 -8.89
C VAL A 54 -0.51 -9.49 -8.26
N LEU A 55 -0.06 -8.53 -9.06
CA LEU A 55 0.85 -7.48 -8.62
C LEU A 55 0.13 -6.33 -7.94
N LEU A 56 -1.01 -5.93 -8.49
CA LEU A 56 -1.81 -4.82 -8.01
C LEU A 56 -3.24 -4.95 -8.52
N ALA A 57 -4.20 -4.71 -7.64
CA ALA A 57 -5.59 -4.46 -7.99
C ALA A 57 -5.98 -3.06 -7.51
N GLU A 58 -6.46 -2.20 -8.39
CA GLU A 58 -6.85 -0.84 -8.05
C GLU A 58 -8.21 -0.47 -8.66
N VAL A 59 -8.99 0.31 -7.91
CA VAL A 59 -10.29 0.82 -8.39
C VAL A 59 -10.12 2.28 -8.79
N LEU A 60 -10.17 2.53 -10.10
CA LEU A 60 -10.04 3.84 -10.73
C LEU A 60 -11.40 4.50 -10.87
N GLY A 61 -11.51 5.75 -10.42
CA GLY A 61 -12.75 6.53 -10.52
C GLY A 61 -13.98 5.88 -9.85
N GLY A 62 -13.79 4.82 -9.03
CA GLY A 62 -14.87 4.07 -8.39
C GLY A 62 -15.64 3.13 -9.33
N ARG A 63 -15.27 3.03 -10.61
CA ARG A 63 -16.01 2.29 -11.64
C ARG A 63 -15.16 1.28 -12.42
N CYS A 64 -13.85 1.46 -12.49
CA CYS A 64 -12.96 0.57 -13.23
C CYS A 64 -12.05 -0.17 -12.26
N LEU A 65 -12.14 -1.50 -12.23
CA LEU A 65 -11.20 -2.38 -11.56
C LEU A 65 -10.09 -2.74 -12.55
N ARG A 66 -8.88 -2.27 -12.26
CA ARG A 66 -7.68 -2.62 -13.01
C ARG A 66 -6.86 -3.63 -12.23
N VAL A 67 -6.53 -4.74 -12.84
CA VAL A 67 -5.73 -5.82 -12.26
C VAL A 67 -4.46 -5.99 -13.09
N TYR A 68 -3.31 -5.76 -12.46
CA TYR A 68 -2.01 -6.07 -13.04
C TYR A 68 -1.58 -7.45 -12.62
N ILE A 69 -1.29 -8.29 -13.61
CA ILE A 69 -0.83 -9.66 -13.42
C ILE A 69 0.57 -9.87 -14.00
N ASP A 70 1.26 -10.87 -13.47
CA ASP A 70 2.52 -11.37 -14.02
C ASP A 70 2.49 -12.89 -14.14
N HIS A 71 3.30 -13.43 -15.04
CA HIS A 71 3.43 -14.86 -15.27
C HIS A 71 4.87 -15.18 -15.66
N PRO A 72 5.47 -16.32 -15.23
CA PRO A 72 6.84 -16.68 -15.57
C PRO A 72 7.13 -16.68 -17.07
N ASP A 73 6.19 -17.17 -17.88
CA ASP A 73 6.32 -17.24 -19.34
C ASP A 73 5.83 -15.96 -20.06
N GLY A 74 5.56 -14.90 -19.29
CA GLY A 74 5.01 -13.65 -19.79
C GLY A 74 3.48 -13.62 -19.83
N VAL A 75 2.93 -12.43 -19.92
CA VAL A 75 1.48 -12.20 -19.96
C VAL A 75 1.03 -12.07 -21.41
N THR A 76 0.24 -13.03 -21.86
CA THR A 76 -0.37 -13.04 -23.20
C THR A 76 -1.80 -12.53 -23.17
N LEU A 77 -2.34 -12.12 -24.33
CA LEU A 77 -3.74 -11.72 -24.45
C LEU A 77 -4.70 -12.84 -24.01
N ALA A 78 -4.41 -14.08 -24.44
CA ALA A 78 -5.21 -15.25 -24.06
C ALA A 78 -5.24 -15.46 -22.54
N LEU A 79 -4.13 -15.21 -21.83
CA LEU A 79 -4.10 -15.23 -20.36
C LEU A 79 -4.98 -14.14 -19.79
N CYS A 80 -4.89 -12.91 -20.30
CA CYS A 80 -5.73 -11.80 -19.84
C CYS A 80 -7.23 -12.12 -20.04
N GLU A 81 -7.62 -12.73 -21.16
CA GLU A 81 -9.00 -13.16 -21.44
C GLU A 81 -9.48 -14.21 -20.44
N ARG A 82 -8.67 -15.24 -20.15
CA ARG A 82 -9.00 -16.26 -19.15
C ARG A 82 -9.19 -15.65 -17.75
N ILE A 83 -8.26 -14.79 -17.33
CA ILE A 83 -8.37 -14.09 -16.03
C ILE A 83 -9.63 -13.21 -16.00
N THR A 84 -9.91 -12.50 -17.07
CA THR A 84 -11.15 -11.69 -17.19
C THR A 84 -12.41 -12.55 -17.04
N GLY A 85 -12.41 -13.76 -17.58
CA GLY A 85 -13.46 -14.75 -17.42
C GLY A 85 -13.61 -15.23 -15.96
N LEU A 86 -12.51 -15.54 -15.29
CA LEU A 86 -12.49 -15.98 -13.89
C LEU A 86 -12.98 -14.88 -12.92
N LEU A 87 -12.76 -13.62 -13.28
CA LEU A 87 -13.20 -12.45 -12.52
C LEU A 87 -14.52 -11.87 -13.01
N SER A 88 -15.33 -12.63 -13.74
CA SER A 88 -16.59 -12.16 -14.35
C SER A 88 -17.58 -11.59 -13.33
N SER A 89 -17.62 -12.10 -12.10
CA SER A 89 -18.47 -11.57 -11.02
C SER A 89 -18.16 -10.12 -10.66
N GLU A 90 -16.92 -9.66 -10.84
CA GLU A 90 -16.54 -8.28 -10.59
C GLU A 90 -17.10 -7.31 -11.62
N ARG A 91 -17.46 -7.82 -12.82
CA ARG A 91 -18.06 -7.02 -13.91
C ARG A 91 -19.46 -6.51 -13.58
N GLU A 92 -20.12 -7.09 -12.61
CA GLU A 92 -21.43 -6.58 -12.14
C GLU A 92 -21.27 -5.21 -11.42
N ARG A 93 -20.08 -4.96 -10.87
CA ARG A 93 -19.80 -3.76 -10.07
C ARG A 93 -18.82 -2.81 -10.73
N TYR A 94 -17.92 -3.34 -11.57
CA TYR A 94 -16.82 -2.59 -12.16
C TYR A 94 -16.67 -2.91 -13.65
N SER A 95 -16.24 -1.94 -14.42
CA SER A 95 -15.55 -2.20 -15.68
C SER A 95 -14.24 -2.89 -15.36
N LEU A 96 -13.96 -4.06 -15.92
CA LEU A 96 -12.77 -4.86 -15.58
C LEU A 96 -11.70 -4.69 -16.67
N GLU A 97 -10.48 -4.38 -16.24
CA GLU A 97 -9.30 -4.27 -17.07
C GLU A 97 -8.18 -5.16 -16.48
N VAL A 98 -7.77 -6.18 -17.24
CA VAL A 98 -6.67 -7.08 -16.88
C VAL A 98 -5.50 -6.81 -17.82
N SER A 99 -4.33 -6.56 -17.27
CA SER A 99 -3.17 -6.16 -18.07
C SER A 99 -1.86 -6.61 -17.43
N SER A 100 -0.81 -6.70 -18.27
CA SER A 100 0.57 -6.73 -17.81
C SER A 100 1.00 -5.32 -17.38
N PRO A 101 1.86 -5.19 -16.36
CA PRO A 101 2.43 -3.90 -15.98
C PRO A 101 3.48 -3.36 -16.97
N GLY A 102 3.91 -4.18 -17.94
CA GLY A 102 5.02 -3.83 -18.81
C GLY A 102 6.30 -3.55 -18.00
N SER A 103 7.08 -2.58 -18.48
CA SER A 103 8.34 -2.14 -17.85
C SER A 103 8.13 -1.41 -16.50
N GLU A 104 6.97 -0.80 -16.28
CA GLU A 104 6.65 -0.11 -15.02
C GLU A 104 6.06 -1.06 -13.95
N ARG A 105 6.60 -2.28 -13.86
CA ARG A 105 6.13 -3.30 -12.91
C ARG A 105 5.97 -2.75 -11.49
N PRO A 106 4.78 -2.84 -10.86
CA PRO A 106 4.58 -2.47 -9.46
C PRO A 106 5.37 -3.35 -8.50
N LEU A 107 5.95 -2.75 -7.48
CA LEU A 107 6.64 -3.43 -6.39
C LEU A 107 5.79 -3.28 -5.12
N THR A 108 5.01 -4.30 -4.79
CA THR A 108 4.01 -4.21 -3.71
C THR A 108 4.34 -5.05 -2.48
N LYS A 109 5.25 -6.02 -2.63
CA LYS A 109 5.66 -6.96 -1.58
C LYS A 109 7.17 -6.88 -1.35
N PRO A 110 7.70 -7.13 -0.14
CA PRO A 110 9.15 -7.17 0.12
C PRO A 110 9.92 -8.10 -0.84
N ALA A 111 9.32 -9.24 -1.20
CA ALA A 111 9.89 -10.19 -2.16
C ALA A 111 10.15 -9.57 -3.55
N HIS A 112 9.29 -8.64 -3.99
CA HIS A 112 9.50 -7.95 -5.28
C HIS A 112 10.76 -7.09 -5.24
N PHE A 113 10.96 -6.32 -4.17
CA PHE A 113 12.16 -5.47 -4.03
C PHE A 113 13.43 -6.31 -3.98
N ARG A 114 13.43 -7.44 -3.25
CA ARG A 114 14.58 -8.36 -3.21
C ARG A 114 14.90 -8.95 -4.58
N ARG A 115 13.88 -9.36 -5.35
CA ARG A 115 14.04 -9.92 -6.70
C ARG A 115 14.68 -8.94 -7.69
N PHE A 116 14.43 -7.65 -7.51
CA PHE A 116 14.84 -6.60 -8.43
C PHE A 116 15.95 -5.68 -7.89
N VAL A 117 16.72 -6.13 -6.88
CA VAL A 117 17.95 -5.44 -6.47
C VAL A 117 18.89 -5.30 -7.67
N GLY A 118 19.50 -4.11 -7.83
CA GLY A 118 20.28 -3.73 -8.99
C GLY A 118 19.48 -3.07 -10.13
N ARG A 119 18.14 -3.02 -10.04
CA ARG A 119 17.32 -2.33 -11.05
C ARG A 119 16.86 -0.98 -10.55
N ARG A 120 16.57 -0.07 -11.47
CA ARG A 120 16.03 1.25 -11.14
C ARG A 120 14.56 1.15 -10.73
N ALA A 121 14.21 1.84 -9.66
CA ALA A 121 12.84 1.91 -9.17
C ALA A 121 12.46 3.35 -8.80
N ARG A 122 11.17 3.63 -8.90
CA ARG A 122 10.56 4.86 -8.38
C ARG A 122 9.72 4.50 -7.18
N VAL A 123 10.03 5.10 -6.03
CA VAL A 123 9.30 4.92 -4.78
C VAL A 123 8.66 6.23 -4.36
N ARG A 124 7.34 6.22 -4.12
CA ARG A 124 6.59 7.36 -3.58
C ARG A 124 6.21 7.07 -2.14
N THR A 125 6.56 7.99 -1.25
CA THR A 125 6.26 7.88 0.18
C THR A 125 4.97 8.62 0.55
N ARG A 126 4.36 8.20 1.66
CA ARG A 126 3.18 8.84 2.25
C ARG A 126 3.50 10.25 2.77
N HIS A 127 4.69 10.40 3.36
CA HIS A 127 5.19 11.67 3.91
C HIS A 127 6.44 12.13 3.18
N PRO A 128 6.70 13.45 3.07
CA PRO A 128 7.94 13.95 2.49
C PRO A 128 9.15 13.51 3.34
N ARG A 129 10.24 13.14 2.68
CA ARG A 129 11.52 12.79 3.32
C ARG A 129 12.66 13.58 2.67
N ALA A 130 13.67 13.89 3.45
CA ALA A 130 14.91 14.45 2.92
C ALA A 130 15.84 13.30 2.50
N VAL A 131 16.52 13.45 1.35
CA VAL A 131 17.58 12.54 0.90
C VAL A 131 18.90 13.01 1.52
N GLY A 132 19.71 12.09 2.01
CA GLY A 132 21.11 12.37 2.36
C GLY A 132 21.30 12.96 3.75
N GLN A 133 21.02 12.20 4.79
CA GLN A 133 21.71 12.34 6.05
C GLN A 133 22.49 11.06 6.33
N LEU A 134 23.72 10.98 5.82
CA LEU A 134 24.70 10.09 6.42
C LEU A 134 25.03 10.60 7.82
N PRO A 135 25.19 9.71 8.82
CA PRO A 135 25.60 10.12 10.15
C PRO A 135 26.89 10.96 10.07
N GLY A 136 26.85 12.23 10.50
CA GLY A 136 28.00 13.12 10.51
C GLY A 136 28.00 14.24 9.44
N GLN A 137 27.07 14.27 8.50
CA GLN A 137 26.95 15.40 7.58
C GLN A 137 26.02 16.49 8.17
N ARG A 138 26.45 17.75 8.04
CA ARG A 138 25.61 18.91 8.39
C ARG A 138 24.34 18.87 7.55
N PRO A 139 23.16 19.25 8.07
CA PRO A 139 21.93 19.30 7.31
C PRO A 139 22.07 20.31 6.16
N GLY A 140 22.51 19.84 5.04
CA GLY A 140 22.45 20.58 3.79
C GLY A 140 20.99 20.63 3.36
N GLY A 141 20.48 21.83 3.05
CA GLY A 141 19.06 22.16 2.82
C GLY A 141 18.35 21.42 1.67
N ALA A 142 18.43 20.10 1.65
CA ALA A 142 17.68 19.28 0.71
C ALA A 142 16.16 19.40 1.03
N ARG A 143 15.40 19.91 0.08
CA ARG A 143 13.93 20.02 0.23
C ARG A 143 13.34 18.63 0.38
N PRO A 144 12.46 18.40 1.38
CA PRO A 144 11.79 17.11 1.54
C PRO A 144 10.96 16.80 0.29
N VAL A 145 11.15 15.61 -0.28
CA VAL A 145 10.41 15.12 -1.45
C VAL A 145 9.63 13.86 -1.10
N ARG A 146 8.63 13.55 -1.91
CA ARG A 146 7.80 12.34 -1.75
C ARG A 146 8.09 11.28 -2.79
N SER A 147 8.91 11.57 -3.78
CA SER A 147 9.22 10.65 -4.86
C SER A 147 10.72 10.52 -5.00
N PHE A 148 11.20 9.29 -4.93
CA PHE A 148 12.60 8.91 -5.04
C PHE A 148 12.73 8.00 -6.24
N THR A 149 13.67 8.29 -7.12
CA THR A 149 14.03 7.44 -8.24
C THR A 149 15.50 7.09 -8.09
N GLY A 150 15.84 5.83 -8.15
CA GLY A 150 17.20 5.38 -7.98
C GLY A 150 17.32 3.87 -8.11
N GLU A 151 18.54 3.36 -7.99
CA GLU A 151 18.82 1.95 -8.01
C GLU A 151 18.45 1.29 -6.67
N LEU A 152 17.84 0.11 -6.72
CA LEU A 152 17.59 -0.73 -5.56
C LEU A 152 18.90 -1.37 -5.13
N VAL A 153 19.51 -0.89 -4.05
CA VAL A 153 20.79 -1.40 -3.53
C VAL A 153 20.62 -2.43 -2.42
N GLY A 154 19.42 -2.52 -1.85
CA GLY A 154 19.09 -3.52 -0.84
C GLY A 154 17.61 -3.56 -0.48
N ALA A 155 17.17 -4.71 0.02
CA ALA A 155 15.81 -4.90 0.52
C ALA A 155 15.81 -5.92 1.67
N SER A 156 15.33 -5.50 2.83
CA SER A 156 15.12 -6.34 4.01
C SER A 156 13.65 -6.78 4.12
N GLU A 157 13.24 -7.32 5.26
CA GLU A 157 11.81 -7.60 5.55
C GLU A 157 11.03 -6.33 5.91
N GLU A 158 11.71 -5.27 6.36
CA GLU A 158 11.06 -4.08 6.91
C GLU A 158 11.22 -2.85 6.02
N GLU A 159 12.30 -2.77 5.25
CA GLU A 159 12.63 -1.59 4.46
C GLU A 159 13.36 -1.90 3.15
N VAL A 160 13.32 -0.96 2.24
CA VAL A 160 14.08 -0.96 1.00
C VAL A 160 15.11 0.18 1.00
N THR A 161 16.28 -0.08 0.45
CA THR A 161 17.36 0.89 0.29
C THR A 161 17.53 1.26 -1.17
N LEU A 162 17.46 2.56 -1.47
CA LEU A 162 17.69 3.11 -2.81
C LEU A 162 18.95 4.00 -2.83
N ALA A 163 19.72 3.88 -3.91
CA ALA A 163 20.72 4.87 -4.31
C ALA A 163 20.05 5.90 -5.24
N ALA A 164 19.60 7.02 -4.68
CA ALA A 164 19.00 8.12 -5.41
C ALA A 164 20.00 9.26 -5.64
N ASP A 165 19.65 10.26 -6.48
CA ASP A 165 20.55 11.37 -6.86
C ASP A 165 21.10 12.19 -5.67
N GLY A 166 20.46 12.11 -4.50
CA GLY A 166 20.91 12.80 -3.27
C GLY A 166 21.67 11.91 -2.29
N GLY A 167 21.92 10.63 -2.61
CA GLY A 167 22.57 9.65 -1.76
C GLY A 167 21.72 8.42 -1.47
N ILE A 168 22.17 7.60 -0.53
CA ILE A 168 21.47 6.36 -0.14
C ILE A 168 20.34 6.72 0.85
N ILE A 169 19.16 6.17 0.59
CA ILE A 169 17.99 6.33 1.46
C ILE A 169 17.36 4.96 1.77
N ALA A 170 17.13 4.69 3.04
CA ALA A 170 16.33 3.55 3.50
C ALA A 170 14.88 4.01 3.73
N ILE A 171 13.92 3.27 3.18
CA ILE A 171 12.49 3.59 3.23
C ILE A 171 11.74 2.38 3.77
N PRO A 172 11.12 2.48 4.97
CA PRO A 172 10.26 1.44 5.49
C PRO A 172 9.07 1.16 4.58
N TYR A 173 8.70 -0.11 4.39
CA TYR A 173 7.55 -0.48 3.53
C TYR A 173 6.24 0.17 3.99
N SER A 174 6.07 0.37 5.29
CA SER A 174 4.89 1.06 5.86
C SER A 174 4.72 2.51 5.39
N GLU A 175 5.83 3.16 5.01
CA GLU A 175 5.82 4.53 4.48
C GLU A 175 5.65 4.59 2.96
N ILE A 176 5.79 3.48 2.27
CA ILE A 176 5.61 3.43 0.82
C ILE A 176 4.12 3.57 0.49
N ARG A 177 3.80 4.52 -0.38
CA ARG A 177 2.47 4.68 -0.96
C ARG A 177 2.34 3.92 -2.28
N ARG A 178 3.36 3.98 -3.12
CA ARG A 178 3.43 3.33 -4.43
C ARG A 178 4.89 3.16 -4.82
N SER A 179 5.19 2.07 -5.48
CA SER A 179 6.50 1.83 -6.08
C SER A 179 6.38 1.02 -7.37
N ASN A 180 7.26 1.29 -8.30
CA ASN A 180 7.33 0.59 -9.58
C ASN A 180 8.77 0.60 -10.09
N LEU A 181 9.12 -0.38 -10.94
CA LEU A 181 10.35 -0.34 -11.73
C LEU A 181 10.29 0.83 -12.72
N VAL A 182 11.44 1.27 -13.16
CA VAL A 182 11.60 2.30 -14.20
C VAL A 182 12.56 1.75 -15.23
N GLU A 183 12.26 1.89 -16.52
CA GLU A 183 13.21 1.61 -17.60
C GLU A 183 14.40 2.55 -17.51
N GLU A 184 15.55 2.04 -17.93
CA GLU A 184 16.78 2.81 -18.12
C GLU A 184 16.75 3.57 -19.45
#